data_73628063f6bf15a68630e2a117d30ceb
#
_entry.id   73628063f6bf15a68630e2a117d30ceb
#
_cell.length_a   1.000
_cell.length_b   1.000
_cell.length_c   1.000
_cell.angle_alpha   90.00
_cell.angle_beta   90.00
_cell.angle_gamma   90.00
#
_symmetry.space_group_name_H-M   'P 1'
#
loop_
_entity.id
_entity.type
_entity.pdbx_description
1 polymer ?
#
loop_
_entity_poly.entity_id
_entity_poly.type
_entity_poly.pdbx_seq_one_letter_code
_entity_poly.pdbx_strand_id
1 'polypeptide(L)'
;MLKNLPQVTKNLLLLNIMFFVASLILESQNIDLIGQFGTHYVNSPQFRPFQIVTHFFMHADFFHILFNMWLFIMLGAYLENLWGPKRFFIFYVASALGAFALHNSIGIYQIYELRAGLCTYLPMDQIDAIIATTDRKHIGSALENYMMNHQYPIEPALQNYLTLCITPMVGASGAIFGVMAAFAILFPNTEFRLYFAIPIKAKYFVGAYFLFEIYQAFQNQAGDSTAHLAHVGGAIVGGIIVLIWRKKDRDNFY
;
A
#
# COMPACT_ATOMS: atom_id res chain seq x y z
N MET A 1 -4.51 1.56 -27.88
CA MET A 1 -5.03 1.21 -26.55
C MET A 1 -5.16 2.42 -25.62
N LEU A 2 -4.09 3.18 -25.35
CA LEU A 2 -4.09 4.35 -24.44
C LEU A 2 -5.06 5.48 -24.84
N LYS A 3 -5.33 5.68 -26.13
CA LYS A 3 -6.25 6.73 -26.62
C LYS A 3 -7.71 6.51 -26.18
N ASN A 4 -8.09 5.28 -25.88
CA ASN A 4 -9.47 4.89 -25.55
C ASN A 4 -9.69 4.70 -24.05
N LEU A 5 -8.66 4.93 -23.20
CA LEU A 5 -8.83 4.87 -21.76
C LEU A 5 -9.51 6.13 -21.23
N PRO A 6 -10.42 6.00 -20.23
CA PRO A 6 -11.01 7.13 -19.53
C PRO A 6 -9.92 8.01 -18.88
N GLN A 7 -10.26 9.28 -18.67
CA GLN A 7 -9.26 10.32 -18.36
C GLN A 7 -8.51 10.06 -17.04
N VAL A 8 -9.22 9.71 -15.96
CA VAL A 8 -8.60 9.49 -14.64
C VAL A 8 -7.75 8.23 -14.67
N THR A 9 -8.27 7.12 -15.22
CA THR A 9 -7.53 5.87 -15.38
C THR A 9 -6.25 6.09 -16.19
N LYS A 10 -6.34 6.82 -17.30
CA LYS A 10 -5.18 7.13 -18.13
C LYS A 10 -4.14 7.97 -17.39
N ASN A 11 -4.58 9.03 -16.69
CA ASN A 11 -3.66 9.94 -16.01
C ASN A 11 -2.97 9.25 -14.83
N LEU A 12 -3.70 8.47 -14.02
CA LEU A 12 -3.13 7.71 -12.92
C LEU A 12 -2.17 6.63 -13.43
N LEU A 13 -2.51 5.94 -14.52
CA LEU A 13 -1.60 4.98 -15.16
C LEU A 13 -0.27 5.63 -15.57
N LEU A 14 -0.35 6.77 -16.26
CA LEU A 14 0.85 7.49 -16.71
C LEU A 14 1.69 8.00 -15.55
N LEU A 15 1.06 8.50 -14.48
CA LEU A 15 1.76 8.91 -13.27
C LEU A 15 2.50 7.72 -12.62
N ASN A 16 1.85 6.57 -12.46
CA ASN A 16 2.48 5.38 -11.88
C ASN A 16 3.69 4.92 -12.71
N ILE A 17 3.55 4.88 -14.04
CA ILE A 17 4.66 4.52 -14.94
C ILE A 17 5.81 5.54 -14.82
N MET A 18 5.49 6.84 -14.81
CA MET A 18 6.49 7.91 -14.69
C MET A 18 7.28 7.80 -13.38
N PHE A 19 6.60 7.62 -12.24
CA PHE A 19 7.26 7.46 -10.95
C PHE A 19 8.09 6.17 -10.89
N PHE A 20 7.60 5.08 -11.47
CA PHE A 20 8.35 3.83 -11.53
C PHE A 20 9.64 3.96 -12.35
N VAL A 21 9.56 4.55 -13.53
CA VAL A 21 10.75 4.81 -14.36
C VAL A 21 11.72 5.76 -13.65
N ALA A 22 11.20 6.82 -13.01
CA ALA A 22 12.03 7.73 -12.21
C ALA A 22 12.72 6.99 -11.06
N SER A 23 12.04 6.07 -10.37
CA SER A 23 12.63 5.26 -9.30
C SER A 23 13.79 4.41 -9.81
N LEU A 24 13.64 3.75 -10.96
CA LEU A 24 14.72 2.94 -11.56
C LEU A 24 15.94 3.79 -11.95
N ILE A 25 15.70 4.96 -12.55
CA ILE A 25 16.79 5.86 -12.96
C ILE A 25 17.54 6.41 -11.76
N LEU A 26 16.82 6.87 -10.73
CA LEU A 26 17.42 7.49 -9.54
C LEU A 26 18.08 6.45 -8.63
N GLU A 27 17.58 5.23 -8.59
CA GLU A 27 18.22 4.14 -7.86
C GLU A 27 19.60 3.80 -8.44
N SER A 28 19.79 3.90 -9.77
CA SER A 28 21.11 3.76 -10.39
C SER A 28 22.11 4.83 -9.97
N GLN A 29 21.62 5.95 -9.43
CA GLN A 29 22.41 7.06 -8.87
C GLN A 29 22.49 7.02 -7.33
N ASN A 30 22.11 5.90 -6.71
CA ASN A 30 22.01 5.71 -5.25
C ASN A 30 20.97 6.61 -4.54
N ILE A 31 19.99 7.15 -5.26
CA ILE A 31 18.89 7.93 -4.67
C ILE A 31 17.70 6.98 -4.45
N ASP A 32 17.31 6.77 -3.18
CA ASP A 32 16.20 5.91 -2.79
C ASP A 32 14.86 6.64 -2.83
N LEU A 33 14.21 6.66 -4.00
CA LEU A 33 12.88 7.27 -4.14
C LEU A 33 11.82 6.49 -3.37
N ILE A 34 11.92 5.18 -3.33
CA ILE A 34 10.97 4.30 -2.64
C ILE A 34 10.95 4.62 -1.14
N GLY A 35 12.10 4.74 -0.51
CA GLY A 35 12.20 5.12 0.90
C GLY A 35 11.72 6.54 1.18
N GLN A 36 11.93 7.48 0.25
CA GLN A 36 11.53 8.88 0.43
C GLN A 36 10.03 9.11 0.23
N PHE A 37 9.40 8.48 -0.77
CA PHE A 37 8.03 8.73 -1.21
C PHE A 37 7.05 7.61 -0.84
N GLY A 38 7.52 6.41 -0.50
CA GLY A 38 6.72 5.38 0.14
C GLY A 38 6.34 5.81 1.55
N THR A 39 5.19 5.36 2.06
CA THR A 39 4.73 5.79 3.38
C THR A 39 5.25 4.88 4.48
N HIS A 40 5.79 5.49 5.52
CA HIS A 40 6.12 4.85 6.79
C HIS A 40 4.94 4.99 7.76
N TYR A 41 4.96 4.25 8.86
CA TYR A 41 4.00 4.46 9.94
C TYR A 41 4.15 5.86 10.53
N VAL A 42 3.02 6.48 10.91
CA VAL A 42 2.98 7.90 11.32
C VAL A 42 3.88 8.21 12.51
N ASN A 43 4.11 7.24 13.38
CA ASN A 43 5.03 7.37 14.53
C ASN A 43 6.46 6.85 14.24
N SER A 44 6.78 6.50 13.00
CA SER A 44 8.16 6.22 12.58
C SER A 44 8.96 7.51 12.43
N PRO A 45 10.26 7.53 12.81
CA PRO A 45 11.14 8.66 12.53
C PRO A 45 11.32 8.98 11.03
N GLN A 46 11.03 8.03 10.14
CA GLN A 46 11.08 8.19 8.68
C GLN A 46 9.81 8.78 8.07
N PHE A 47 8.72 8.91 8.84
CA PHE A 47 7.46 9.44 8.31
C PHE A 47 7.56 10.90 7.89
N ARG A 48 6.95 11.21 6.75
CA ARG A 48 6.74 12.59 6.26
C ARG A 48 5.29 12.71 5.75
N PRO A 49 4.57 13.81 6.04
CA PRO A 49 3.12 13.93 5.73
C PRO A 49 2.75 13.73 4.27
N PHE A 50 3.62 14.14 3.34
CA PHE A 50 3.37 13.98 1.90
C PHE A 50 3.31 12.49 1.47
N GLN A 51 3.93 11.59 2.24
CA GLN A 51 3.94 10.15 1.98
C GLN A 51 2.54 9.53 1.98
N ILE A 52 1.57 10.15 2.68
CA ILE A 52 0.16 9.72 2.67
C ILE A 52 -0.40 9.69 1.24
N VAL A 53 0.12 10.52 0.35
CA VAL A 53 -0.34 10.60 -1.04
C VAL A 53 0.67 9.99 -2.01
N THR A 54 1.96 10.21 -1.80
CA THR A 54 2.97 9.82 -2.78
C THR A 54 3.16 8.32 -2.90
N HIS A 55 2.92 7.56 -1.83
CA HIS A 55 3.06 6.11 -1.83
C HIS A 55 2.16 5.40 -2.86
N PHE A 56 1.03 6.01 -3.26
CA PHE A 56 0.13 5.45 -4.28
C PHE A 56 0.82 5.25 -5.63
N PHE A 57 1.89 5.99 -5.88
CA PHE A 57 2.61 6.00 -7.16
C PHE A 57 3.92 5.22 -7.12
N MET A 58 4.38 4.81 -5.92
CA MET A 58 5.59 4.03 -5.75
C MET A 58 5.33 2.55 -5.95
N HIS A 59 6.26 1.84 -6.60
CA HIS A 59 6.17 0.39 -6.79
C HIS A 59 7.53 -0.25 -6.54
N ALA A 60 7.55 -1.36 -5.80
CA ALA A 60 8.78 -2.00 -5.38
C ALA A 60 9.55 -2.67 -6.53
N ASP A 61 8.81 -3.24 -7.50
CA ASP A 61 9.40 -3.98 -8.63
C ASP A 61 8.48 -3.98 -9.86
N PHE A 62 9.02 -4.55 -10.96
CA PHE A 62 8.31 -4.61 -12.23
C PHE A 62 7.01 -5.43 -12.19
N PHE A 63 6.97 -6.55 -11.50
CA PHE A 63 5.76 -7.35 -11.41
C PHE A 63 4.70 -6.68 -10.55
N HIS A 64 5.13 -5.96 -9.52
CA HIS A 64 4.25 -5.17 -8.67
C HIS A 64 3.51 -4.10 -9.49
N ILE A 65 4.21 -3.28 -10.27
CA ILE A 65 3.53 -2.29 -11.13
C ILE A 65 2.73 -2.94 -12.26
N LEU A 66 3.23 -4.02 -12.87
CA LEU A 66 2.57 -4.71 -13.97
C LEU A 66 1.18 -5.22 -13.55
N PHE A 67 1.09 -5.94 -12.43
CA PHE A 67 -0.18 -6.49 -11.96
C PHE A 67 -1.12 -5.41 -11.45
N ASN A 68 -0.60 -4.39 -10.75
CA ASN A 68 -1.39 -3.24 -10.34
C ASN A 68 -2.03 -2.53 -11.54
N MET A 69 -1.23 -2.16 -12.51
CA MET A 69 -1.73 -1.42 -13.69
C MET A 69 -2.63 -2.27 -14.57
N TRP A 70 -2.37 -3.57 -14.68
CA TRP A 70 -3.24 -4.48 -15.42
C TRP A 70 -4.65 -4.56 -14.80
N LEU A 71 -4.76 -4.82 -13.49
CA LEU A 71 -6.04 -4.82 -12.78
C LEU A 71 -6.71 -3.44 -12.80
N PHE A 72 -5.93 -2.38 -12.62
CA PHE A 72 -6.43 -1.02 -12.64
C PHE A 72 -7.04 -0.64 -14.00
N ILE A 73 -6.38 -0.99 -15.11
CA ILE A 73 -6.91 -0.75 -16.45
C ILE A 73 -8.18 -1.56 -16.68
N MET A 74 -8.17 -2.85 -16.33
CA MET A 74 -9.31 -3.74 -16.58
C MET A 74 -10.57 -3.32 -15.80
N LEU A 75 -10.43 -3.06 -14.52
CA LEU A 75 -11.57 -2.81 -13.64
C LEU A 75 -11.83 -1.33 -13.42
N GLY A 76 -10.77 -0.53 -13.28
CA GLY A 76 -10.88 0.91 -13.03
C GLY A 76 -11.45 1.66 -14.21
N ALA A 77 -11.01 1.35 -15.44
CA ALA A 77 -11.56 2.00 -16.63
C ALA A 77 -13.06 1.67 -16.80
N TYR A 78 -13.48 0.46 -16.46
CA TYR A 78 -14.88 0.08 -16.49
C TYR A 78 -15.72 0.90 -15.49
N LEU A 79 -15.24 1.02 -14.24
CA LEU A 79 -15.92 1.79 -13.19
C LEU A 79 -15.90 3.30 -13.47
N GLU A 80 -14.83 3.84 -14.06
CA GLU A 80 -14.78 5.24 -14.47
C GLU A 80 -15.81 5.55 -15.57
N ASN A 81 -15.96 4.66 -16.56
CA ASN A 81 -16.98 4.81 -17.59
C ASN A 81 -18.40 4.75 -17.01
N LEU A 82 -18.60 3.97 -15.96
CA LEU A 82 -19.91 3.83 -15.30
C LEU A 82 -20.27 5.06 -14.44
N TRP A 83 -19.32 5.57 -13.65
CA TRP A 83 -19.56 6.60 -12.63
C TRP A 83 -19.15 8.01 -13.06
N GLY A 84 -18.40 8.12 -14.13
CA GLY A 84 -17.72 9.34 -14.55
C GLY A 84 -16.44 9.63 -13.76
N PRO A 85 -15.58 10.52 -14.30
CA PRO A 85 -14.23 10.74 -13.80
C PRO A 85 -14.19 11.24 -12.36
N LYS A 86 -15.08 12.16 -11.99
CA LYS A 86 -15.08 12.77 -10.65
C LYS A 86 -15.40 11.76 -9.54
N ARG A 87 -16.45 10.95 -9.72
CA ARG A 87 -16.84 9.91 -8.74
C ARG A 87 -15.77 8.84 -8.64
N PHE A 88 -15.24 8.38 -9.77
CA PHE A 88 -14.17 7.39 -9.79
C PHE A 88 -12.91 7.88 -9.09
N PHE A 89 -12.48 9.12 -9.33
CA PHE A 89 -11.32 9.71 -8.66
C PHE A 89 -11.51 9.77 -7.13
N ILE A 90 -12.66 10.29 -6.67
CA ILE A 90 -12.98 10.34 -5.23
C ILE A 90 -12.98 8.94 -4.62
N PHE A 91 -13.58 7.98 -5.30
CA PHE A 91 -13.61 6.59 -4.88
C PHE A 91 -12.20 5.98 -4.74
N TYR A 92 -11.37 6.17 -5.76
CA TYR A 92 -9.99 5.69 -5.81
C TYR A 92 -9.16 6.24 -4.64
N VAL A 93 -9.17 7.57 -4.47
CA VAL A 93 -8.44 8.23 -3.39
C VAL A 93 -8.96 7.81 -2.01
N ALA A 94 -10.28 7.73 -1.82
CA ALA A 94 -10.86 7.30 -0.55
C ALA A 94 -10.48 5.86 -0.19
N SER A 95 -10.46 4.95 -1.18
CA SER A 95 -10.01 3.56 -0.99
C SER A 95 -8.52 3.50 -0.61
N ALA A 96 -7.67 4.30 -1.26
CA ALA A 96 -6.25 4.41 -0.92
C ALA A 96 -6.03 4.95 0.49
N LEU A 97 -6.76 5.98 0.89
CA LEU A 97 -6.71 6.52 2.27
C LEU A 97 -7.23 5.50 3.30
N GLY A 98 -8.24 4.71 2.96
CA GLY A 98 -8.72 3.60 3.79
C GLY A 98 -7.66 2.52 3.99
N ALA A 99 -6.93 2.20 2.93
CA ALA A 99 -5.78 1.30 2.98
C ALA A 99 -4.70 1.82 3.94
N PHE A 100 -4.29 3.08 3.76
CA PHE A 100 -3.34 3.74 4.64
C PHE A 100 -3.80 3.74 6.11
N ALA A 101 -5.06 4.11 6.36
CA ALA A 101 -5.60 4.21 7.72
C ALA A 101 -5.59 2.88 8.47
N LEU A 102 -6.04 1.78 7.82
CA LEU A 102 -6.06 0.47 8.47
C LEU A 102 -4.64 -0.06 8.70
N HIS A 103 -3.75 0.04 7.71
CA HIS A 103 -2.35 -0.38 7.84
C HIS A 103 -1.66 0.39 8.98
N ASN A 104 -1.81 1.71 9.00
CA ASN A 104 -1.19 2.55 10.03
C ASN A 104 -1.75 2.31 11.44
N SER A 105 -3.05 2.05 11.60
CA SER A 105 -3.65 1.87 12.93
C SER A 105 -3.01 0.73 13.72
N ILE A 106 -2.63 -0.35 13.04
CA ILE A 106 -1.97 -1.50 13.66
C ILE A 106 -0.46 -1.25 13.84
N GLY A 107 0.21 -0.71 12.83
CA GLY A 107 1.65 -0.44 12.90
C GLY A 107 2.02 0.64 13.92
N ILE A 108 1.18 1.66 14.12
CA ILE A 108 1.36 2.65 15.19
C ILE A 108 1.40 1.98 16.56
N TYR A 109 0.47 1.04 16.81
CA TYR A 109 0.42 0.29 18.06
C TYR A 109 1.66 -0.59 18.24
N GLN A 110 2.07 -1.32 17.20
CA GLN A 110 3.25 -2.18 17.23
C GLN A 110 4.54 -1.40 17.50
N ILE A 111 4.75 -0.28 16.82
CA ILE A 111 5.91 0.61 17.05
C ILE A 111 5.90 1.15 18.48
N TYR A 112 4.71 1.59 18.97
CA TYR A 112 4.58 2.11 20.32
C TYR A 112 4.98 1.07 21.38
N GLU A 113 4.45 -0.15 21.28
CA GLU A 113 4.75 -1.24 22.23
C GLU A 113 6.24 -1.60 22.21
N LEU A 114 6.83 -1.78 21.02
CA LEU A 114 8.26 -2.09 20.90
C LEU A 114 9.12 -0.98 21.48
N ARG A 115 8.84 0.28 21.13
CA ARG A 115 9.60 1.43 21.63
C ARG A 115 9.50 1.55 23.16
N ALA A 116 8.30 1.37 23.72
CA ALA A 116 8.10 1.43 25.16
C ALA A 116 8.91 0.35 25.91
N GLY A 117 8.96 -0.88 25.38
CA GLY A 117 9.80 -1.94 25.94
C GLY A 117 11.29 -1.62 25.85
N LEU A 118 11.75 -1.17 24.67
CA LEU A 118 13.16 -0.85 24.41
C LEU A 118 13.65 0.36 25.23
N CYS A 119 12.81 1.36 25.49
CA CYS A 119 13.17 2.54 26.31
C CYS A 119 13.61 2.21 27.73
N THR A 120 13.32 1.01 28.23
CA THR A 120 13.70 0.62 29.59
C THR A 120 15.19 0.38 29.76
N TYR A 121 15.90 0.10 28.66
CA TYR A 121 17.34 -0.23 28.68
C TYR A 121 18.14 0.31 27.49
N LEU A 122 17.50 0.91 26.48
CA LEU A 122 18.17 1.52 25.33
C LEU A 122 17.85 3.02 25.23
N PRO A 123 18.80 3.82 24.75
CA PRO A 123 18.61 5.26 24.55
C PRO A 123 17.82 5.52 23.25
N MET A 124 16.51 5.25 23.28
CA MET A 124 15.67 5.27 22.08
C MET A 124 15.63 6.62 21.35
N ASP A 125 15.85 7.75 22.06
CA ASP A 125 15.88 9.06 21.41
C ASP A 125 17.11 9.22 20.47
N GLN A 126 18.25 8.65 20.84
CA GLN A 126 19.45 8.63 19.99
C GLN A 126 19.25 7.64 18.81
N ILE A 127 18.66 6.50 19.07
CA ILE A 127 18.33 5.50 18.04
C ILE A 127 17.35 6.10 17.02
N ASP A 128 16.30 6.77 17.47
CA ASP A 128 15.33 7.45 16.61
C ASP A 128 15.97 8.59 15.81
N ALA A 129 16.91 9.34 16.39
CA ALA A 129 17.67 10.36 15.69
C ALA A 129 18.55 9.77 14.56
N ILE A 130 19.20 8.62 14.80
CA ILE A 130 19.95 7.89 13.78
C ILE A 130 19.02 7.46 12.64
N ILE A 131 17.87 6.87 12.98
CA ILE A 131 16.88 6.45 11.99
C ILE A 131 16.38 7.65 11.17
N ALA A 132 16.10 8.79 11.81
CA ALA A 132 15.54 9.97 11.17
C ALA A 132 16.49 10.67 10.19
N THR A 133 17.81 10.61 10.47
CA THR A 133 18.84 11.42 9.79
C THR A 133 19.70 10.62 8.82
N THR A 134 19.72 9.30 8.94
CA THR A 134 20.52 8.42 8.09
C THR A 134 19.71 7.95 6.87
N ASP A 135 20.37 7.87 5.72
CA ASP A 135 19.76 7.25 4.53
C ASP A 135 19.34 5.80 4.81
N ARG A 136 18.17 5.41 4.36
CA ARG A 136 17.56 4.10 4.65
C ARG A 136 18.50 2.92 4.40
N LYS A 137 19.30 2.98 3.34
CA LYS A 137 20.25 1.91 2.97
C LYS A 137 21.41 1.76 3.98
N HIS A 138 21.69 2.80 4.75
CA HIS A 138 22.81 2.87 5.70
C HIS A 138 22.37 2.83 7.18
N ILE A 139 21.06 2.88 7.46
CA ILE A 139 20.56 2.90 8.86
C ILE A 139 21.03 1.66 9.62
N GLY A 140 20.96 0.47 9.01
CA GLY A 140 21.40 -0.76 9.67
C GLY A 140 22.84 -0.71 10.16
N SER A 141 23.77 -0.33 9.27
CA SER A 141 25.19 -0.22 9.62
C SER A 141 25.48 0.93 10.59
N ALA A 142 24.79 2.06 10.46
CA ALA A 142 24.95 3.20 11.39
C ALA A 142 24.49 2.81 12.80
N LEU A 143 23.35 2.12 12.91
CA LEU A 143 22.83 1.65 14.18
C LEU A 143 23.71 0.58 14.81
N GLU A 144 24.17 -0.40 14.02
CA GLU A 144 25.10 -1.43 14.49
C GLU A 144 26.39 -0.83 15.06
N ASN A 145 26.99 0.13 14.34
CA ASN A 145 28.17 0.86 14.83
C ASN A 145 27.88 1.62 16.13
N TYR A 146 26.73 2.28 16.23
CA TYR A 146 26.32 2.97 17.45
C TYR A 146 26.19 1.99 18.62
N MET A 147 25.49 0.87 18.44
CA MET A 147 25.29 -0.15 19.48
C MET A 147 26.60 -0.76 19.94
N MET A 148 27.50 -1.11 19.01
CA MET A 148 28.83 -1.67 19.36
C MET A 148 29.69 -0.67 20.13
N ASN A 149 29.76 0.58 19.71
CA ASN A 149 30.56 1.60 20.37
C ASN A 149 30.13 1.91 21.80
N HIS A 150 28.84 1.69 22.12
CA HIS A 150 28.27 1.92 23.45
C HIS A 150 28.04 0.62 24.23
N GLN A 151 28.42 -0.53 23.66
CA GLN A 151 28.26 -1.87 24.25
C GLN A 151 26.80 -2.22 24.57
N TYR A 152 25.85 -1.72 23.76
CA TYR A 152 24.44 -2.08 23.88
C TYR A 152 24.17 -3.41 23.18
N PRO A 153 23.26 -4.24 23.70
CA PRO A 153 22.89 -5.50 23.07
C PRO A 153 22.05 -5.23 21.80
N ILE A 154 22.31 -6.00 20.73
CA ILE A 154 21.46 -6.03 19.53
C ILE A 154 20.45 -7.15 19.72
N GLU A 155 19.24 -6.80 20.12
CA GLU A 155 18.17 -7.76 20.38
C GLU A 155 17.17 -7.87 19.22
N PRO A 156 16.46 -9.00 19.08
CA PRO A 156 15.42 -9.16 18.07
C PRO A 156 14.32 -8.09 18.13
N ALA A 157 13.99 -7.58 19.32
CA ALA A 157 13.01 -6.50 19.50
C ALA A 157 13.47 -5.19 18.81
N LEU A 158 14.77 -4.85 18.89
CA LEU A 158 15.35 -3.70 18.20
C LEU A 158 15.33 -3.89 16.68
N GLN A 159 15.63 -5.10 16.20
CA GLN A 159 15.56 -5.42 14.77
C GLN A 159 14.12 -5.31 14.23
N ASN A 160 13.14 -5.79 14.99
CA ASN A 160 11.72 -5.64 14.66
C ASN A 160 11.29 -4.16 14.63
N TYR A 161 11.70 -3.38 15.64
CA TYR A 161 11.44 -1.95 15.68
C TYR A 161 12.03 -1.24 14.46
N LEU A 162 13.30 -1.53 14.14
CA LEU A 162 13.97 -0.96 12.97
C LEU A 162 13.23 -1.32 11.68
N THR A 163 12.89 -2.59 11.49
CA THR A 163 12.17 -3.06 10.30
C THR A 163 10.86 -2.31 10.11
N LEU A 164 10.06 -2.16 11.17
CA LEU A 164 8.80 -1.40 11.11
C LEU A 164 9.04 0.07 10.78
N CYS A 165 10.11 0.68 11.32
CA CYS A 165 10.39 2.09 11.08
C CYS A 165 10.88 2.39 9.66
N ILE A 166 11.66 1.48 9.04
CA ILE A 166 12.34 1.76 7.76
C ILE A 166 11.69 1.11 6.54
N THR A 167 10.75 0.18 6.73
CA THR A 167 10.06 -0.46 5.59
C THR A 167 8.87 0.37 5.15
N PRO A 168 8.92 1.02 3.99
CA PRO A 168 7.79 1.81 3.51
C PRO A 168 6.72 0.93 2.89
N MET A 169 5.46 1.27 3.10
CA MET A 169 4.35 0.79 2.30
C MET A 169 4.32 1.57 0.97
N VAL A 170 4.16 0.84 -0.15
CA VAL A 170 4.12 1.39 -1.51
C VAL A 170 3.05 0.70 -2.34
N GLY A 171 2.55 1.39 -3.34
CA GLY A 171 1.67 0.82 -4.37
C GLY A 171 0.28 1.42 -4.44
N ALA A 172 -0.28 1.33 -5.65
CA ALA A 172 -1.68 1.63 -5.93
C ALA A 172 -2.64 0.55 -5.41
N SER A 173 -2.09 -0.58 -4.92
CA SER A 173 -2.85 -1.81 -4.65
C SER A 173 -3.98 -1.62 -3.65
N GLY A 174 -3.80 -0.81 -2.62
CA GLY A 174 -4.86 -0.51 -1.67
C GLY A 174 -6.12 0.08 -2.33
N ALA A 175 -5.93 1.05 -3.24
CA ALA A 175 -7.04 1.59 -4.04
C ALA A 175 -7.60 0.55 -5.02
N ILE A 176 -6.75 -0.29 -5.61
CA ILE A 176 -7.15 -1.35 -6.55
C ILE A 176 -7.97 -2.43 -5.85
N PHE A 177 -7.66 -2.77 -4.61
CA PHE A 177 -8.51 -3.66 -3.81
C PHE A 177 -9.90 -3.06 -3.57
N GLY A 178 -9.99 -1.74 -3.36
CA GLY A 178 -11.27 -1.02 -3.36
C GLY A 178 -12.01 -1.17 -4.70
N VAL A 179 -11.33 -0.99 -5.82
CA VAL A 179 -11.87 -1.18 -7.18
C VAL A 179 -12.35 -2.63 -7.39
N MET A 180 -11.59 -3.63 -6.96
CA MET A 180 -11.98 -5.04 -7.01
C MET A 180 -13.23 -5.33 -6.18
N ALA A 181 -13.30 -4.82 -4.95
CA ALA A 181 -14.46 -4.96 -4.08
C ALA A 181 -15.71 -4.31 -4.70
N ALA A 182 -15.57 -3.10 -5.24
CA ALA A 182 -16.64 -2.41 -5.96
C ALA A 182 -17.16 -3.24 -7.15
N PHE A 183 -16.23 -3.74 -7.96
CA PHE A 183 -16.57 -4.55 -9.14
C PHE A 183 -17.30 -5.83 -8.74
N ALA A 184 -16.84 -6.54 -7.72
CA ALA A 184 -17.48 -7.77 -7.24
C ALA A 184 -18.88 -7.53 -6.64
N ILE A 185 -19.12 -6.38 -6.01
CA ILE A 185 -20.44 -6.01 -5.48
C ILE A 185 -21.41 -5.63 -6.60
N LEU A 186 -20.94 -4.93 -7.63
CA LEU A 186 -21.77 -4.45 -8.74
C LEU A 186 -22.02 -5.52 -9.79
N PHE A 187 -20.99 -6.30 -10.10
CA PHE A 187 -20.98 -7.29 -11.17
C PHE A 187 -20.62 -8.70 -10.66
N PRO A 188 -21.35 -9.24 -9.65
CA PRO A 188 -20.95 -10.44 -8.92
C PRO A 188 -20.85 -11.70 -9.78
N ASN A 189 -21.58 -11.74 -10.89
CA ASN A 189 -21.66 -12.89 -11.78
C ASN A 189 -20.79 -12.74 -13.04
N THR A 190 -20.08 -11.63 -13.20
CA THR A 190 -19.09 -11.47 -14.29
C THR A 190 -18.00 -12.52 -14.15
N GLU A 191 -17.66 -13.19 -15.25
CA GLU A 191 -16.68 -14.25 -15.27
C GLU A 191 -15.29 -13.70 -15.63
N PHE A 192 -14.32 -13.92 -14.76
CA PHE A 192 -12.90 -13.81 -15.06
C PHE A 192 -12.38 -15.15 -15.55
N ARG A 193 -11.60 -15.16 -16.62
CA ARG A 193 -10.97 -16.40 -17.11
C ARG A 193 -9.59 -16.54 -16.52
N LEU A 194 -9.48 -17.37 -15.47
CA LEU A 194 -8.19 -17.70 -14.85
C LEU A 194 -7.38 -18.53 -15.86
N TYR A 195 -6.13 -18.14 -16.08
CA TYR A 195 -5.26 -18.75 -17.11
C TYR A 195 -5.92 -18.88 -18.48
N PHE A 196 -6.82 -17.93 -18.84
CA PHE A 196 -7.59 -17.91 -20.09
C PHE A 196 -8.56 -19.07 -20.30
N ALA A 197 -8.66 -20.01 -19.38
CA ALA A 197 -9.42 -21.26 -19.52
C ALA A 197 -10.56 -21.41 -18.51
N ILE A 198 -10.31 -21.18 -17.22
CA ILE A 198 -11.27 -21.49 -16.15
C ILE A 198 -12.11 -20.26 -15.83
N PRO A 199 -13.45 -20.26 -16.10
CA PRO A 199 -14.32 -19.15 -15.75
C PRO A 199 -14.61 -19.15 -14.24
N ILE A 200 -14.26 -18.06 -13.55
CA ILE A 200 -14.56 -17.84 -12.13
C ILE A 200 -15.36 -16.55 -12.00
N LYS A 201 -16.49 -16.60 -11.31
CA LYS A 201 -17.32 -15.41 -11.06
C LYS A 201 -16.57 -14.43 -10.16
N ALA A 202 -16.70 -13.11 -10.43
CA ALA A 202 -16.03 -12.03 -9.73
C ALA A 202 -16.20 -12.11 -8.21
N LYS A 203 -17.41 -12.41 -7.72
CA LYS A 203 -17.68 -12.55 -6.28
C LYS A 203 -16.84 -13.65 -5.60
N TYR A 204 -16.59 -14.77 -6.28
CA TYR A 204 -15.79 -15.86 -5.72
C TYR A 204 -14.30 -15.55 -5.79
N PHE A 205 -13.84 -15.02 -6.91
CA PHE A 205 -12.44 -14.65 -7.08
C PHE A 205 -12.02 -13.56 -6.06
N VAL A 206 -12.77 -12.45 -6.02
CA VAL A 206 -12.46 -11.32 -5.12
C VAL A 206 -12.68 -11.72 -3.66
N GLY A 207 -13.74 -12.48 -3.36
CA GLY A 207 -14.00 -12.95 -1.99
C GLY A 207 -12.91 -13.87 -1.47
N ALA A 208 -12.44 -14.84 -2.27
CA ALA A 208 -11.36 -15.74 -1.89
C ALA A 208 -10.03 -14.98 -1.72
N TYR A 209 -9.75 -14.02 -2.63
CA TYR A 209 -8.54 -13.21 -2.53
C TYR A 209 -8.57 -12.30 -1.29
N PHE A 210 -9.70 -11.70 -0.97
CA PHE A 210 -9.88 -10.91 0.25
C PHE A 210 -9.67 -11.73 1.53
N LEU A 211 -10.20 -12.95 1.57
CA LEU A 211 -9.97 -13.87 2.69
C LEU A 211 -8.49 -14.29 2.80
N PHE A 212 -7.83 -14.49 1.67
CA PHE A 212 -6.40 -14.75 1.64
C PHE A 212 -5.58 -13.58 2.20
N GLU A 213 -5.90 -12.33 1.84
CA GLU A 213 -5.26 -11.13 2.38
C GLU A 213 -5.44 -11.01 3.90
N ILE A 214 -6.65 -11.30 4.41
CA ILE A 214 -6.90 -11.34 5.85
C ILE A 214 -6.03 -12.42 6.51
N TYR A 215 -6.01 -13.62 5.95
CA TYR A 215 -5.20 -14.72 6.48
C TYR A 215 -3.71 -14.34 6.54
N GLN A 216 -3.16 -13.79 5.46
CA GLN A 216 -1.77 -13.35 5.41
C GLN A 216 -1.47 -12.20 6.40
N ALA A 217 -2.41 -11.28 6.60
CA ALA A 217 -2.26 -10.21 7.59
C ALA A 217 -2.08 -10.74 9.03
N PHE A 218 -2.65 -11.91 9.34
CA PHE A 218 -2.47 -12.57 10.64
C PHE A 218 -1.23 -13.44 10.74
N GLN A 219 -0.67 -13.90 9.62
CA GLN A 219 0.52 -14.79 9.63
C GLN A 219 1.79 -14.05 10.00
N ASN A 220 1.87 -12.74 9.69
CA ASN A 220 3.02 -11.87 10.00
C ASN A 220 4.38 -12.55 9.69
N GLN A 221 4.49 -13.16 8.50
CA GLN A 221 5.66 -13.95 8.13
C GLN A 221 6.90 -13.06 7.97
N ALA A 222 8.00 -13.47 8.60
CA ALA A 222 9.28 -12.80 8.44
C ALA A 222 9.70 -12.81 6.97
N GLY A 223 9.96 -11.62 6.40
CA GLY A 223 10.34 -11.44 4.99
C GLY A 223 9.19 -11.13 4.03
N ASP A 224 7.93 -11.15 4.49
CA ASP A 224 6.82 -10.66 3.69
C ASP A 224 6.74 -9.12 3.77
N SER A 225 7.02 -8.47 2.65
CA SER A 225 6.96 -7.01 2.52
C SER A 225 5.58 -6.51 2.05
N THR A 226 4.60 -7.41 1.89
CA THR A 226 3.27 -7.07 1.39
C THR A 226 2.43 -6.43 2.49
N ALA A 227 1.86 -5.27 2.21
CA ALA A 227 0.99 -4.57 3.15
C ALA A 227 -0.46 -5.14 3.10
N HIS A 228 -0.64 -6.39 3.53
CA HIS A 228 -1.95 -7.09 3.50
C HIS A 228 -3.07 -6.30 4.16
N LEU A 229 -2.81 -5.65 5.28
CA LEU A 229 -3.78 -4.77 5.96
C LEU A 229 -4.20 -3.58 5.11
N ALA A 230 -3.31 -3.05 4.27
CA ALA A 230 -3.67 -1.99 3.34
C ALA A 230 -4.66 -2.50 2.28
N HIS A 231 -4.45 -3.69 1.75
CA HIS A 231 -5.39 -4.33 0.81
C HIS A 231 -6.78 -4.51 1.43
N VAL A 232 -6.82 -5.04 2.65
CA VAL A 232 -8.07 -5.20 3.42
C VAL A 232 -8.75 -3.84 3.67
N GLY A 233 -8.01 -2.83 4.09
CA GLY A 233 -8.53 -1.48 4.35
C GLY A 233 -9.13 -0.83 3.10
N GLY A 234 -8.44 -0.92 1.97
CA GLY A 234 -8.92 -0.42 0.69
C GLY A 234 -10.19 -1.13 0.22
N ALA A 235 -10.25 -2.46 0.33
CA ALA A 235 -11.44 -3.25 -0.02
C ALA A 235 -12.65 -2.91 0.86
N ILE A 236 -12.45 -2.74 2.17
CA ILE A 236 -13.52 -2.36 3.11
C ILE A 236 -14.08 -0.99 2.75
N VAL A 237 -13.23 0.03 2.63
CA VAL A 237 -13.67 1.40 2.34
C VAL A 237 -14.33 1.47 0.97
N GLY A 238 -13.72 0.88 -0.07
CA GLY A 238 -14.32 0.81 -1.39
C GLY A 238 -15.68 0.10 -1.40
N GLY A 239 -15.80 -1.02 -0.71
CA GLY A 239 -17.05 -1.76 -0.55
C GLY A 239 -18.12 -0.92 0.14
N ILE A 240 -17.81 -0.24 1.24
CA ILE A 240 -18.74 0.62 1.98
C ILE A 240 -19.22 1.77 1.08
N ILE A 241 -18.33 2.45 0.36
CA ILE A 241 -18.70 3.55 -0.53
C ILE A 241 -19.69 3.08 -1.60
N VAL A 242 -19.42 1.93 -2.23
CA VAL A 242 -20.31 1.38 -3.26
C VAL A 242 -21.67 1.02 -2.69
N LEU A 243 -21.73 0.40 -1.52
CA LEU A 243 -23.01 0.06 -0.88
C LEU A 243 -23.83 1.31 -0.54
N ILE A 244 -23.18 2.37 -0.05
CA ILE A 244 -23.84 3.66 0.23
C ILE A 244 -24.36 4.28 -1.07
N TRP A 245 -23.53 4.35 -2.11
CA TRP A 245 -23.93 4.94 -3.39
C TRP A 245 -25.07 4.16 -4.04
N ARG A 246 -24.97 2.82 -4.08
CA ARG A 246 -26.04 1.97 -4.59
C ARG A 246 -27.38 2.17 -3.88
N LYS A 247 -27.36 2.42 -2.56
CA LYS A 247 -28.57 2.71 -1.79
C LYS A 247 -29.16 4.10 -2.12
N LYS A 248 -28.29 5.08 -2.37
CA LYS A 248 -28.66 6.48 -2.60
C LYS A 248 -29.15 6.73 -4.03
N ASP A 249 -28.54 6.10 -5.02
CA ASP A 249 -28.76 6.36 -6.45
C ASP A 249 -29.48 5.14 -7.12
N ARG A 250 -30.53 4.62 -6.50
CA ARG A 250 -31.20 3.38 -6.95
C ARG A 250 -31.59 3.37 -8.44
N ASP A 251 -31.97 4.53 -9.00
CA ASP A 251 -32.50 4.67 -10.35
C ASP A 251 -31.43 4.99 -11.42
N ASN A 252 -30.21 5.39 -11.02
CA ASN A 252 -29.17 5.88 -11.93
C ASN A 252 -27.77 5.29 -11.65
N PHE A 253 -27.70 4.15 -10.95
CA PHE A 253 -26.41 3.61 -10.50
C PHE A 253 -25.77 2.62 -11.50
N TYR A 254 -26.56 2.16 -12.51
CA TYR A 254 -26.13 1.26 -13.57
C TYR A 254 -26.22 1.89 -14.93
#